data_ac1c6e82d167402bcda81b09f343bfb1
#
_entry.id   ac1c6e82d167402bcda81b09f343bfb1
#
_cell.length_a   1.000
_cell.length_b   1.000
_cell.length_c   1.000
_cell.angle_alpha   90.00
_cell.angle_beta   90.00
_cell.angle_gamma   90.00
#
_symmetry.space_group_name_H-M   'P 1'
#
loop_
_entity.id
_entity.type
_entity.pdbx_description
1 polymer ?
#
loop_
_entity_poly.entity_id
_entity_poly.type
_entity_poly.pdbx_seq_one_letter_code
_entity_poly.pdbx_strand_id
1 'polypeptide(L)'
;MSKIPKEELLDFRADITSILSQERLESYEGNIQNYYTNRLLALQAGHKIAEIEVYLRNMLDFCMKKTKGSEWIKSEESLKLISAKSHIPQQELSSSQILASLMLGEVVELINFYKMKNYMFDLEDMDFRKYHWNNRNVGYVNGRKTQFSNVAKVEITLNLIRVIRNRCFHWENLLKTRILKDKEYPRIATIYPKNEVREKQTIVGIMPEMILVFLDDLLNAINNPMMKRFQDIKMKFGRD
;
A
#
# COMPACT_ATOMS: atom_id res chain seq x y z
N MET A 1 36.27 24.51 -9.86
CA MET A 1 35.76 23.14 -9.81
C MET A 1 36.72 22.25 -10.57
N SER A 2 37.28 21.21 -9.93
CA SER A 2 38.08 20.19 -10.60
C SER A 2 37.19 19.42 -11.56
N LYS A 3 37.65 19.25 -12.81
CA LYS A 3 36.93 18.42 -13.80
C LYS A 3 37.15 16.96 -13.47
N ILE A 4 36.07 16.19 -13.35
CA ILE A 4 36.16 14.73 -13.19
C ILE A 4 36.73 14.14 -14.49
N PRO A 5 37.80 13.31 -14.45
CA PRO A 5 38.35 12.66 -15.63
C PRO A 5 37.31 11.80 -16.36
N LYS A 6 37.39 11.76 -17.69
CA LYS A 6 36.45 10.99 -18.52
C LYS A 6 36.53 9.47 -18.21
N GLU A 7 37.70 8.98 -17.90
CA GLU A 7 37.96 7.58 -17.57
C GLU A 7 37.22 7.17 -16.31
N GLU A 8 37.27 7.97 -15.23
CA GLU A 8 36.53 7.69 -13.99
C GLU A 8 35.00 7.65 -14.23
N LEU A 9 34.48 8.47 -15.15
CA LEU A 9 33.04 8.43 -15.52
C LEU A 9 32.70 7.18 -16.33
N LEU A 10 33.62 6.66 -17.13
CA LEU A 10 33.43 5.41 -17.87
C LEU A 10 33.48 4.21 -16.91
N ASP A 11 34.41 4.19 -15.98
CA ASP A 11 34.53 3.14 -14.97
C ASP A 11 33.26 3.08 -14.10
N PHE A 12 32.75 4.23 -13.64
CA PHE A 12 31.47 4.28 -12.92
C PHE A 12 30.31 3.67 -13.73
N ARG A 13 30.27 3.95 -15.04
CA ARG A 13 29.19 3.44 -15.93
C ARG A 13 29.35 1.96 -16.27
N ALA A 14 30.57 1.44 -16.21
CA ALA A 14 30.85 0.03 -16.50
C ALA A 14 30.51 -0.89 -15.31
N ASP A 15 30.54 -0.34 -14.09
CA ASP A 15 30.30 -1.11 -12.88
C ASP A 15 28.86 -0.97 -12.39
N ILE A 16 28.10 -2.07 -12.46
CA ILE A 16 26.69 -2.11 -12.01
C ILE A 16 26.56 -1.86 -10.51
N THR A 17 27.59 -2.19 -9.72
CA THR A 17 27.56 -1.95 -8.26
C THR A 17 27.69 -0.47 -7.93
N SER A 18 28.43 0.27 -8.74
CA SER A 18 28.50 1.73 -8.66
C SER A 18 27.17 2.39 -9.04
N ILE A 19 26.51 1.91 -10.11
CA ILE A 19 25.22 2.45 -10.59
C ILE A 19 24.09 2.20 -9.60
N LEU A 20 23.98 0.98 -9.07
CA LEU A 20 22.87 0.57 -8.19
C LEU A 20 23.16 0.78 -6.69
N SER A 21 24.38 1.10 -6.30
CA SER A 21 25.01 1.08 -4.99
C SER A 21 25.17 -0.33 -4.39
N GLN A 22 26.31 -0.54 -3.74
CA GLN A 22 26.63 -1.78 -3.03
C GLN A 22 25.58 -2.11 -1.97
N GLU A 23 25.19 -1.14 -1.14
CA GLU A 23 24.20 -1.30 -0.08
C GLU A 23 22.83 -1.78 -0.60
N ARG A 24 22.43 -1.29 -1.80
CA ARG A 24 21.20 -1.73 -2.44
C ARG A 24 21.28 -3.19 -2.87
N LEU A 25 22.38 -3.60 -3.49
CA LEU A 25 22.59 -4.98 -3.94
C LEU A 25 22.75 -5.95 -2.75
N GLU A 26 23.35 -5.54 -1.66
CA GLU A 26 23.46 -6.32 -0.43
C GLU A 26 22.08 -6.68 0.15
N SER A 27 21.08 -5.83 -0.02
CA SER A 27 19.70 -6.14 0.39
C SER A 27 19.11 -7.33 -0.39
N TYR A 28 19.73 -7.74 -1.48
CA TYR A 28 19.39 -8.88 -2.34
C TYR A 28 20.49 -9.96 -2.31
N GLU A 29 21.38 -9.96 -1.27
CA GLU A 29 22.47 -10.90 -1.12
C GLU A 29 23.47 -10.87 -2.30
N GLY A 30 23.62 -9.68 -2.91
CA GLY A 30 24.44 -9.48 -4.12
C GLY A 30 23.83 -10.06 -5.40
N ASN A 31 22.65 -10.67 -5.34
CA ASN A 31 22.01 -11.32 -6.48
C ASN A 31 21.22 -10.29 -7.32
N ILE A 32 21.78 -9.92 -8.47
CA ILE A 32 21.15 -8.97 -9.42
C ILE A 32 19.81 -9.49 -9.97
N GLN A 33 19.63 -10.80 -10.10
CA GLN A 33 18.37 -11.38 -10.56
C GLN A 33 17.23 -11.17 -9.54
N ASN A 34 17.53 -11.29 -8.24
CA ASN A 34 16.58 -10.97 -7.18
C ASN A 34 16.20 -9.48 -7.22
N TYR A 35 17.16 -8.59 -7.50
CA TYR A 35 16.88 -7.17 -7.71
C TYR A 35 15.90 -6.96 -8.87
N TYR A 36 16.11 -7.57 -10.03
CA TYR A 36 15.20 -7.46 -11.18
C TYR A 36 13.82 -8.06 -10.87
N THR A 37 13.76 -9.22 -10.22
CA THR A 37 12.51 -9.85 -9.79
C THR A 37 11.72 -8.91 -8.86
N ASN A 38 12.39 -8.28 -7.90
CA ASN A 38 11.77 -7.29 -7.02
C ASN A 38 11.24 -6.06 -7.79
N ARG A 39 11.99 -5.59 -8.78
CA ARG A 39 11.57 -4.45 -9.63
C ARG A 39 10.29 -4.77 -10.39
N LEU A 40 10.17 -5.96 -10.96
CA LEU A 40 8.96 -6.42 -11.64
C LEU A 40 7.78 -6.54 -10.67
N LEU A 41 8.00 -7.13 -9.50
CA LEU A 41 6.97 -7.23 -8.46
C LEU A 41 6.49 -5.83 -8.02
N ALA A 42 7.42 -4.90 -7.78
CA ALA A 42 7.10 -3.53 -7.40
C ALA A 42 6.29 -2.78 -8.47
N LEU A 43 6.62 -2.96 -9.76
CA LEU A 43 5.87 -2.38 -10.87
C LEU A 43 4.45 -2.94 -10.96
N GLN A 44 4.29 -4.26 -10.88
CA GLN A 44 2.98 -4.92 -10.94
C GLN A 44 2.11 -4.54 -9.72
N ALA A 45 2.68 -4.57 -8.52
CA ALA A 45 1.99 -4.17 -7.30
C ALA A 45 1.62 -2.67 -7.33
N GLY A 46 2.54 -1.81 -7.77
CA GLY A 46 2.32 -0.37 -7.89
C GLY A 46 1.18 -0.02 -8.83
N HIS A 47 1.07 -0.72 -9.97
CA HIS A 47 -0.03 -0.55 -10.90
C HIS A 47 -1.39 -0.88 -10.26
N LYS A 48 -1.51 -2.05 -9.62
CA LYS A 48 -2.75 -2.46 -8.93
C LYS A 48 -3.11 -1.50 -7.79
N ILE A 49 -2.12 -1.03 -7.05
CA ILE A 49 -2.31 -0.06 -5.96
C ILE A 49 -2.82 1.28 -6.50
N ALA A 50 -2.33 1.76 -7.64
CA ALA A 50 -2.81 3.00 -8.25
C ALA A 50 -4.32 2.94 -8.53
N GLU A 51 -4.82 1.81 -9.05
CA GLU A 51 -6.25 1.62 -9.30
C GLU A 51 -7.06 1.55 -7.99
N ILE A 52 -6.54 0.86 -6.98
CA ILE A 52 -7.16 0.80 -5.65
C ILE A 52 -7.18 2.20 -5.00
N GLU A 53 -6.12 2.99 -5.15
CA GLU A 53 -6.04 4.36 -4.62
C GLU A 53 -7.09 5.28 -5.26
N VAL A 54 -7.25 5.21 -6.59
CA VAL A 54 -8.29 5.95 -7.32
C VAL A 54 -9.68 5.52 -6.85
N TYR A 55 -9.92 4.23 -6.71
CA TYR A 55 -11.18 3.71 -6.19
C TYR A 55 -11.49 4.22 -4.78
N LEU A 56 -10.55 4.09 -3.85
CA LEU A 56 -10.72 4.52 -2.45
C LEU A 56 -11.04 6.02 -2.35
N ARG A 57 -10.34 6.84 -3.12
CA ARG A 57 -10.55 8.28 -3.19
C ARG A 57 -11.97 8.62 -3.66
N ASN A 58 -12.40 8.00 -4.76
CA ASN A 58 -13.71 8.24 -5.34
C ASN A 58 -14.86 7.69 -4.47
N MET A 59 -14.66 6.52 -3.83
CA MET A 59 -15.62 5.94 -2.91
C MET A 59 -15.79 6.78 -1.65
N LEU A 60 -14.68 7.30 -1.10
CA LEU A 60 -14.72 8.25 0.01
C LEU A 60 -15.51 9.51 -0.40
N ASP A 61 -15.19 10.11 -1.55
CA ASP A 61 -15.88 11.31 -2.04
C ASP A 61 -17.39 11.07 -2.22
N PHE A 62 -17.76 9.93 -2.81
CA PHE A 62 -19.15 9.53 -2.94
C PHE A 62 -19.87 9.46 -1.59
N CYS A 63 -19.29 8.76 -0.61
CA CYS A 63 -19.87 8.63 0.73
C CYS A 63 -19.98 9.99 1.43
N MET A 64 -18.95 10.81 1.33
CA MET A 64 -18.91 12.12 1.99
C MET A 64 -19.87 13.11 1.36
N LYS A 65 -20.03 13.11 0.04
CA LYS A 65 -21.06 13.93 -0.64
C LYS A 65 -22.47 13.58 -0.18
N LYS A 66 -22.76 12.31 0.06
CA LYS A 66 -24.05 11.84 0.57
C LYS A 66 -24.32 12.23 2.03
N THR A 67 -23.28 12.35 2.84
CA THR A 67 -23.41 12.58 4.29
C THR A 67 -23.15 14.02 4.72
N LYS A 68 -22.27 14.74 4.00
CA LYS A 68 -21.82 16.11 4.36
C LYS A 68 -21.96 17.14 3.23
N GLY A 69 -22.36 16.73 2.03
CA GLY A 69 -22.52 17.62 0.87
C GLY A 69 -21.28 17.75 -0.01
N SER A 70 -21.41 18.48 -1.13
CA SER A 70 -20.41 18.52 -2.22
C SER A 70 -19.07 19.16 -1.81
N GLU A 71 -19.08 20.08 -0.87
CA GLU A 71 -17.90 20.84 -0.44
C GLU A 71 -17.23 20.25 0.81
N TRP A 72 -17.53 19.02 1.19
CA TRP A 72 -17.01 18.36 2.39
C TRP A 72 -15.49 18.43 2.52
N ILE A 73 -14.77 18.32 1.40
CA ILE A 73 -13.31 18.32 1.38
C ILE A 73 -12.71 19.68 1.75
N LYS A 74 -13.49 20.76 1.56
CA LYS A 74 -13.11 22.13 1.92
C LYS A 74 -13.50 22.50 3.35
N SER A 75 -14.11 21.58 4.11
CA SER A 75 -14.36 21.83 5.53
C SER A 75 -13.06 22.06 6.30
N GLU A 76 -13.15 22.83 7.39
CA GLU A 76 -11.98 23.14 8.22
C GLU A 76 -11.27 21.86 8.71
N GLU A 77 -12.04 20.86 9.13
CA GLU A 77 -11.52 19.59 9.61
C GLU A 77 -10.79 18.83 8.51
N SER A 78 -11.36 18.75 7.28
CA SER A 78 -10.73 18.10 6.14
C SER A 78 -9.43 18.81 5.76
N LEU A 79 -9.47 20.14 5.61
CA LEU A 79 -8.30 20.94 5.25
C LEU A 79 -7.19 20.83 6.29
N LYS A 80 -7.52 20.81 7.59
CA LYS A 80 -6.53 20.63 8.66
C LYS A 80 -5.81 19.28 8.57
N LEU A 81 -6.50 18.21 8.20
CA LEU A 81 -5.89 16.89 8.02
C LEU A 81 -4.98 16.83 6.78
N ILE A 82 -5.34 17.53 5.71
CA ILE A 82 -4.63 17.54 4.44
C ILE A 82 -3.46 18.53 4.49
N SER A 83 -3.68 19.77 4.96
CA SER A 83 -2.69 20.85 4.97
C SER A 83 -1.47 20.57 5.84
N ALA A 84 -1.61 19.71 6.83
CA ALA A 84 -0.47 19.27 7.64
C ALA A 84 0.65 18.61 6.81
N LYS A 85 0.38 18.23 5.55
CA LYS A 85 1.28 17.46 4.68
C LYS A 85 1.46 18.04 3.27
N SER A 86 0.64 19.03 2.87
CA SER A 86 0.64 19.57 1.51
C SER A 86 1.26 20.97 1.46
N HIS A 87 2.16 21.19 0.49
CA HIS A 87 2.78 22.49 0.24
C HIS A 87 1.94 23.39 -0.70
N ILE A 88 0.73 22.96 -1.11
CA ILE A 88 -0.11 23.69 -2.04
C ILE A 88 -1.15 24.49 -1.27
N PRO A 89 -1.32 25.82 -1.56
CA PRO A 89 -2.42 26.61 -1.01
C PRO A 89 -3.77 26.06 -1.49
N GLN A 90 -4.49 25.35 -0.62
CA GLN A 90 -5.71 24.61 -1.01
C GLN A 90 -6.94 25.50 -1.15
N GLN A 91 -6.85 26.75 -0.72
CA GLN A 91 -7.98 27.70 -0.72
C GLN A 91 -8.44 28.09 -2.13
N GLU A 92 -7.54 28.04 -3.12
CA GLU A 92 -7.83 28.40 -4.53
C GLU A 92 -8.25 27.21 -5.40
N LEU A 93 -8.13 25.96 -4.89
CA LEU A 93 -8.43 24.75 -5.64
C LEU A 93 -9.90 24.38 -5.58
N SER A 94 -10.42 23.81 -6.65
CA SER A 94 -11.74 23.15 -6.62
C SER A 94 -11.70 21.88 -5.77
N SER A 95 -12.86 21.44 -5.26
CA SER A 95 -12.96 20.18 -4.49
C SER A 95 -12.39 18.98 -5.26
N SER A 96 -12.58 18.94 -6.59
CA SER A 96 -12.03 17.88 -7.45
C SER A 96 -10.51 17.94 -7.56
N GLN A 97 -9.91 19.13 -7.62
CA GLN A 97 -8.46 19.30 -7.64
C GLN A 97 -7.82 18.91 -6.32
N ILE A 98 -8.45 19.28 -5.20
CA ILE A 98 -7.99 18.85 -3.87
C ILE A 98 -8.02 17.32 -3.79
N LEU A 99 -9.14 16.69 -4.15
CA LEU A 99 -9.25 15.23 -4.15
C LEU A 99 -8.22 14.55 -5.03
N ALA A 100 -7.98 15.08 -6.24
CA ALA A 100 -7.00 14.52 -7.17
C ALA A 100 -5.55 14.60 -6.65
N SER A 101 -5.24 15.59 -5.80
CA SER A 101 -3.91 15.77 -5.20
C SER A 101 -3.63 14.88 -3.99
N LEU A 102 -4.66 14.25 -3.39
CA LEU A 102 -4.49 13.43 -2.19
C LEU A 102 -3.62 12.21 -2.46
N MET A 103 -2.66 11.99 -1.59
CA MET A 103 -1.92 10.75 -1.52
C MET A 103 -2.71 9.68 -0.73
N LEU A 104 -2.44 8.41 -0.98
CA LEU A 104 -3.09 7.29 -0.28
C LEU A 104 -3.09 7.45 1.25
N GLY A 105 -2.02 7.96 1.82
CA GLY A 105 -1.92 8.19 3.27
C GLY A 105 -2.98 9.16 3.77
N GLU A 106 -3.24 10.25 3.05
CA GLU A 106 -4.25 11.25 3.37
C GLU A 106 -5.66 10.71 3.19
N VAL A 107 -5.89 9.96 2.11
CA VAL A 107 -7.17 9.26 1.87
C VAL A 107 -7.49 8.32 3.05
N VAL A 108 -6.51 7.52 3.50
CA VAL A 108 -6.69 6.62 4.66
C VAL A 108 -6.96 7.39 5.95
N GLU A 109 -6.30 8.53 6.17
CA GLU A 109 -6.57 9.39 7.34
C GLU A 109 -7.98 9.96 7.32
N LEU A 110 -8.46 10.44 6.18
CA LEU A 110 -9.82 10.95 6.01
C LEU A 110 -10.86 9.82 6.21
N ILE A 111 -10.62 8.62 5.66
CA ILE A 111 -11.47 7.43 5.88
C ILE A 111 -11.58 7.12 7.38
N ASN A 112 -10.47 7.18 8.11
CA ASN A 112 -10.45 6.94 9.55
C ASN A 112 -11.18 8.02 10.33
N PHE A 113 -10.89 9.29 10.04
CA PHE A 113 -11.47 10.44 10.73
C PHE A 113 -12.99 10.48 10.58
N TYR A 114 -13.50 10.30 9.35
CA TYR A 114 -14.93 10.28 9.06
C TYR A 114 -15.61 8.94 9.33
N LYS A 115 -14.87 7.94 9.84
CA LYS A 115 -15.39 6.58 10.17
C LYS A 115 -16.01 5.87 8.97
N MET A 116 -15.45 6.07 7.77
CA MET A 116 -16.00 5.56 6.51
C MET A 116 -15.54 4.14 6.15
N LYS A 117 -14.75 3.45 7.00
CA LYS A 117 -14.17 2.13 6.72
C LYS A 117 -15.19 1.11 6.21
N ASN A 118 -16.38 1.07 6.81
CA ASN A 118 -17.39 0.05 6.46
C ASN A 118 -17.91 0.18 5.02
N TYR A 119 -17.68 1.31 4.38
CA TYR A 119 -18.14 1.59 3.02
C TYR A 119 -17.06 1.40 1.95
N MET A 120 -15.79 1.21 2.35
CA MET A 120 -14.68 1.16 1.39
C MET A 120 -14.62 -0.15 0.63
N PHE A 121 -14.78 -1.26 1.34
CA PHE A 121 -14.79 -2.61 0.75
C PHE A 121 -15.77 -3.50 1.51
N ASP A 122 -16.31 -4.49 0.82
CA ASP A 122 -16.91 -5.66 1.43
C ASP A 122 -15.85 -6.78 1.50
N LEU A 123 -15.34 -7.02 2.71
CA LEU A 123 -14.30 -8.01 2.99
C LEU A 123 -14.80 -9.10 3.95
N GLU A 124 -16.11 -9.30 4.09
CA GLU A 124 -16.67 -10.28 5.04
C GLU A 124 -16.10 -11.68 4.80
N ASP A 125 -15.92 -12.09 3.53
CA ASP A 125 -15.39 -13.38 3.14
C ASP A 125 -13.85 -13.43 3.06
N MET A 126 -13.15 -12.31 3.26
CA MET A 126 -11.69 -12.29 3.19
C MET A 126 -11.07 -13.08 4.34
N ASP A 127 -10.23 -14.05 4.00
CA ASP A 127 -9.46 -14.87 4.94
C ASP A 127 -7.97 -14.50 4.87
N PHE A 128 -7.46 -13.82 5.88
CA PHE A 128 -6.05 -13.44 5.92
C PHE A 128 -5.09 -14.63 6.02
N ARG A 129 -5.54 -15.82 6.45
CA ARG A 129 -4.71 -17.05 6.49
C ARG A 129 -4.23 -17.46 5.09
N LYS A 130 -4.94 -17.04 4.04
CA LYS A 130 -4.53 -17.21 2.64
C LYS A 130 -3.15 -16.60 2.35
N TYR A 131 -2.79 -15.51 3.01
CA TYR A 131 -1.59 -14.72 2.68
C TYR A 131 -0.38 -15.06 3.55
N HIS A 132 -0.60 -15.74 4.69
CA HIS A 132 0.45 -16.25 5.55
C HIS A 132 -0.13 -17.24 6.59
N TRP A 133 0.53 -18.37 6.78
CA TRP A 133 0.05 -19.46 7.68
C TRP A 133 -0.20 -19.04 9.12
N ASN A 134 0.53 -18.04 9.63
CA ASN A 134 0.39 -17.56 11.01
C ASN A 134 -0.67 -16.47 11.18
N ASN A 135 -1.26 -15.97 10.13
CA ASN A 135 -2.35 -15.01 10.24
C ASN A 135 -3.56 -15.60 10.94
N ARG A 136 -4.33 -14.72 11.55
CA ARG A 136 -5.61 -15.06 12.22
C ARG A 136 -6.68 -14.09 11.71
N ASN A 137 -7.93 -14.55 11.70
CA ASN A 137 -9.11 -13.71 11.42
C ASN A 137 -9.82 -13.27 12.69
N VAL A 138 -9.11 -13.24 13.81
CA VAL A 138 -9.63 -12.89 15.12
C VAL A 138 -8.75 -11.82 15.76
N GLY A 139 -9.40 -10.97 16.53
CA GLY A 139 -8.76 -9.95 17.35
C GLY A 139 -9.43 -9.88 18.73
N TYR A 140 -9.03 -8.89 19.51
CA TYR A 140 -9.60 -8.66 20.83
C TYR A 140 -10.45 -7.38 20.81
N VAL A 141 -11.69 -7.48 21.28
CA VAL A 141 -12.60 -6.34 21.49
C VAL A 141 -13.09 -6.40 22.93
N ASN A 142 -12.84 -5.35 23.69
CA ASN A 142 -13.18 -5.30 25.12
C ASN A 142 -12.67 -6.53 25.91
N GLY A 143 -11.44 -6.96 25.61
CA GLY A 143 -10.80 -8.10 26.23
C GLY A 143 -11.29 -9.49 25.78
N ARG A 144 -12.29 -9.57 24.90
CA ARG A 144 -12.83 -10.82 24.36
C ARG A 144 -12.29 -11.07 22.95
N LYS A 145 -11.92 -12.33 22.70
CA LYS A 145 -11.50 -12.77 21.36
C LYS A 145 -12.73 -12.88 20.45
N THR A 146 -12.73 -12.15 19.35
CA THR A 146 -13.84 -12.09 18.39
C THR A 146 -13.33 -12.21 16.97
N GLN A 147 -14.17 -12.68 16.06
CA GLN A 147 -13.88 -12.61 14.61
C GLN A 147 -13.72 -11.15 14.16
N PHE A 148 -12.85 -10.92 13.18
CA PHE A 148 -12.75 -9.60 12.58
C PHE A 148 -14.06 -9.23 11.88
N SER A 149 -14.62 -8.08 12.26
CA SER A 149 -15.70 -7.46 11.49
C SER A 149 -15.19 -6.90 10.15
N ASN A 150 -16.09 -6.58 9.23
CA ASN A 150 -15.71 -5.88 7.98
C ASN A 150 -14.85 -4.64 8.25
N VAL A 151 -15.25 -3.80 9.22
CA VAL A 151 -14.48 -2.60 9.62
C VAL A 151 -13.05 -2.94 10.05
N ALA A 152 -12.86 -4.00 10.82
CA ALA A 152 -11.54 -4.46 11.24
C ALA A 152 -10.70 -4.95 10.05
N LYS A 153 -11.31 -5.75 9.16
CA LYS A 153 -10.64 -6.25 7.94
C LYS A 153 -10.24 -5.10 7.02
N VAL A 154 -11.12 -4.11 6.82
CA VAL A 154 -10.80 -2.90 6.03
C VAL A 154 -9.66 -2.10 6.67
N GLU A 155 -9.65 -1.91 7.99
CA GLU A 155 -8.55 -1.21 8.67
C GLU A 155 -7.21 -1.91 8.47
N ILE A 156 -7.17 -3.23 8.67
CA ILE A 156 -5.99 -4.06 8.44
C ILE A 156 -5.52 -3.91 6.99
N THR A 157 -6.43 -4.03 6.04
CA THR A 157 -6.19 -3.93 4.60
C THR A 157 -5.63 -2.57 4.20
N LEU A 158 -6.23 -1.47 4.63
CA LEU A 158 -5.75 -0.12 4.35
C LEU A 158 -4.32 0.10 4.87
N ASN A 159 -4.00 -0.43 6.04
CA ASN A 159 -2.63 -0.37 6.57
C ASN A 159 -1.65 -1.21 5.74
N LEU A 160 -2.03 -2.42 5.31
CA LEU A 160 -1.21 -3.28 4.46
C LEU A 160 -0.95 -2.65 3.09
N ILE A 161 -1.99 -2.11 2.42
CA ILE A 161 -1.84 -1.40 1.14
C ILE A 161 -0.86 -0.23 1.29
N ARG A 162 -0.97 0.54 2.37
CA ARG A 162 -0.05 1.66 2.62
C ARG A 162 1.40 1.20 2.79
N VAL A 163 1.63 0.07 3.47
CA VAL A 163 2.98 -0.50 3.61
C VAL A 163 3.51 -0.96 2.25
N ILE A 164 2.70 -1.69 1.47
CA ILE A 164 3.10 -2.18 0.14
C ILE A 164 3.38 -0.98 -0.77
N ARG A 165 2.48 0.01 -0.83
CA ARG A 165 2.62 1.23 -1.64
C ARG A 165 3.94 1.94 -1.36
N ASN A 166 4.22 2.20 -0.09
CA ASN A 166 5.44 2.91 0.27
C ASN A 166 6.69 2.13 -0.17
N ARG A 167 6.72 0.82 0.05
CA ARG A 167 7.84 0.00 -0.38
C ARG A 167 8.00 -0.06 -1.90
N CYS A 168 6.90 -0.17 -2.66
CA CYS A 168 6.94 -0.15 -4.13
C CYS A 168 7.54 1.16 -4.66
N PHE A 169 7.04 2.30 -4.18
CA PHE A 169 7.44 3.61 -4.69
C PHE A 169 8.80 4.10 -4.17
N HIS A 170 9.26 3.56 -3.03
CA HIS A 170 10.63 3.76 -2.55
C HIS A 170 11.61 2.70 -3.04
N TRP A 171 11.17 1.78 -3.90
CA TRP A 171 11.97 0.72 -4.48
C TRP A 171 12.67 -0.16 -3.43
N GLU A 172 12.01 -0.37 -2.28
CA GLU A 172 12.49 -1.26 -1.23
C GLU A 172 12.40 -2.73 -1.67
N ASN A 173 13.16 -3.59 -0.98
CA ASN A 173 13.10 -5.02 -1.22
C ASN A 173 11.80 -5.62 -0.65
N LEU A 174 10.84 -5.92 -1.54
CA LEU A 174 9.56 -6.57 -1.23
C LEU A 174 9.72 -8.07 -0.96
N LEU A 175 10.78 -8.68 -1.50
CA LEU A 175 11.06 -10.12 -1.35
C LEU A 175 11.60 -10.47 0.04
N LYS A 176 12.00 -9.46 0.81
CA LYS A 176 12.65 -9.67 2.11
C LYS A 176 11.67 -10.16 3.18
N THR A 177 12.04 -11.23 3.85
CA THR A 177 11.32 -11.83 4.97
C THR A 177 12.14 -11.77 6.26
N ARG A 178 11.64 -12.35 7.34
CA ARG A 178 12.33 -12.52 8.62
C ARG A 178 12.27 -13.97 9.04
N ILE A 179 13.37 -14.54 9.44
CA ILE A 179 13.43 -15.88 10.02
C ILE A 179 13.42 -15.75 11.55
N LEU A 180 12.46 -16.39 12.20
CA LEU A 180 12.34 -16.48 13.65
C LEU A 180 12.04 -17.93 14.05
N LYS A 181 12.95 -18.55 14.82
CA LYS A 181 12.80 -19.95 15.24
C LYS A 181 12.52 -20.89 14.07
N ASP A 182 13.36 -20.82 13.04
CA ASP A 182 13.29 -21.63 11.81
C ASP A 182 12.01 -21.47 10.98
N LYS A 183 11.22 -20.43 11.25
CA LYS A 183 10.02 -20.09 10.51
C LYS A 183 10.16 -18.74 9.84
N GLU A 184 9.65 -18.66 8.63
CA GLU A 184 9.68 -17.46 7.82
C GLU A 184 8.45 -16.59 8.06
N TYR A 185 8.66 -15.29 8.22
CA TYR A 185 7.62 -14.29 8.47
C TYR A 185 7.73 -13.11 7.50
N PRO A 186 6.61 -12.58 7.01
CA PRO A 186 6.62 -11.44 6.10
C PRO A 186 7.10 -10.17 6.80
N ARG A 187 7.77 -9.31 6.05
CA ARG A 187 8.07 -7.93 6.48
C ARG A 187 6.95 -6.96 6.17
N ILE A 188 6.06 -7.31 5.22
CA ILE A 188 4.82 -6.58 4.99
C ILE A 188 3.82 -7.09 6.02
N ALA A 189 3.62 -6.32 7.07
CA ALA A 189 2.73 -6.67 8.15
C ALA A 189 2.15 -5.43 8.84
N THR A 190 1.00 -5.62 9.47
CA THR A 190 0.35 -4.63 10.33
C THR A 190 -0.10 -5.27 11.63
N ILE A 191 -0.36 -4.43 12.62
CA ILE A 191 -0.84 -4.82 13.95
C ILE A 191 -2.27 -4.30 14.11
N TYR A 192 -3.16 -5.14 14.64
CA TYR A 192 -4.54 -4.78 14.92
C TYR A 192 -5.01 -5.33 16.29
N PRO A 193 -5.75 -4.54 17.09
CA PRO A 193 -5.85 -3.08 17.00
C PRO A 193 -4.55 -2.41 17.44
N LYS A 194 -4.29 -1.20 16.93
CA LYS A 194 -3.01 -0.51 17.21
C LYS A 194 -2.87 0.00 18.65
N ASN A 195 -3.99 0.37 19.26
CA ASN A 195 -4.03 1.06 20.56
C ASN A 195 -4.24 0.11 21.77
N GLU A 196 -4.02 -1.19 21.56
CA GLU A 196 -4.12 -2.20 22.64
C GLU A 196 -2.73 -2.65 23.10
N VAL A 197 -2.69 -3.28 24.27
CA VAL A 197 -1.47 -3.93 24.77
C VAL A 197 -1.06 -5.08 23.87
N ARG A 198 0.24 -5.37 23.79
CA ARG A 198 0.83 -6.33 22.84
C ARG A 198 0.16 -7.71 22.85
N GLU A 199 -0.24 -8.19 24.03
CA GLU A 199 -0.87 -9.50 24.20
C GLU A 199 -2.28 -9.58 23.57
N LYS A 200 -2.92 -8.44 23.34
CA LYS A 200 -4.22 -8.30 22.69
C LYS A 200 -4.13 -7.87 21.23
N GLN A 201 -2.93 -7.75 20.72
CA GLN A 201 -2.71 -7.39 19.31
C GLN A 201 -2.60 -8.65 18.44
N THR A 202 -3.19 -8.58 17.27
CA THR A 202 -3.02 -9.59 16.22
C THR A 202 -2.15 -9.00 15.12
N ILE A 203 -1.11 -9.73 14.73
CA ILE A 203 -0.27 -9.37 13.58
C ILE A 203 -0.86 -10.06 12.34
N VAL A 204 -1.06 -9.29 11.29
CA VAL A 204 -1.46 -9.79 9.97
C VAL A 204 -0.38 -9.39 8.97
N GLY A 205 0.15 -10.37 8.25
CA GLY A 205 1.22 -10.16 7.27
C GLY A 205 0.93 -10.80 5.92
N ILE A 206 1.66 -10.37 4.90
CA ILE A 206 1.56 -10.85 3.53
C ILE A 206 2.94 -11.29 3.08
N MET A 207 3.07 -12.57 2.71
CA MET A 207 4.30 -13.12 2.14
C MET A 207 4.58 -12.49 0.76
N PRO A 208 5.84 -12.36 0.35
CA PRO A 208 6.21 -11.76 -0.93
C PRO A 208 5.44 -12.32 -2.12
N GLU A 209 5.33 -13.64 -2.23
CA GLU A 209 4.61 -14.36 -3.28
C GLU A 209 3.09 -14.14 -3.27
N MET A 210 2.55 -13.66 -2.15
CA MET A 210 1.11 -13.40 -1.97
C MET A 210 0.73 -11.93 -2.17
N ILE A 211 1.69 -11.03 -2.43
CA ILE A 211 1.40 -9.59 -2.59
C ILE A 211 0.42 -9.34 -3.74
N LEU A 212 0.69 -9.91 -4.91
CA LEU A 212 -0.18 -9.71 -6.07
C LEU A 212 -1.54 -10.36 -5.87
N VAL A 213 -1.59 -11.55 -5.27
CA VAL A 213 -2.84 -12.26 -4.92
C VAL A 213 -3.70 -11.41 -3.98
N PHE A 214 -3.09 -10.81 -2.95
CA PHE A 214 -3.79 -9.91 -2.03
C PHE A 214 -4.39 -8.70 -2.74
N LEU A 215 -3.62 -8.07 -3.65
CA LEU A 215 -4.10 -6.91 -4.40
C LEU A 215 -5.20 -7.29 -5.40
N ASP A 216 -5.12 -8.49 -6.01
CA ASP A 216 -6.16 -9.01 -6.89
C ASP A 216 -7.46 -9.31 -6.13
N ASP A 217 -7.37 -9.87 -4.93
CA ASP A 217 -8.54 -10.08 -4.08
C ASP A 217 -9.23 -8.75 -3.72
N LEU A 218 -8.47 -7.67 -3.53
CA LEU A 218 -9.04 -6.34 -3.31
C LEU A 218 -9.70 -5.75 -4.55
N LEU A 219 -9.09 -5.89 -5.73
CA LEU A 219 -9.71 -5.50 -6.99
C LEU A 219 -11.00 -6.28 -7.26
N ASN A 220 -11.04 -7.56 -6.88
CA ASN A 220 -12.26 -8.38 -6.93
C ASN A 220 -13.32 -7.90 -5.94
N ALA A 221 -12.94 -7.47 -4.74
CA ALA A 221 -13.86 -6.97 -3.72
C ALA A 221 -14.54 -5.64 -4.11
N ILE A 222 -14.00 -4.90 -5.08
CA ILE A 222 -14.69 -3.74 -5.69
C ILE A 222 -15.94 -4.19 -6.46
N ASN A 223 -15.99 -5.47 -6.86
CA ASN A 223 -17.12 -6.09 -7.57
C ASN A 223 -17.53 -5.40 -8.88
N ASN A 224 -16.53 -4.89 -9.63
CA ASN A 224 -16.75 -4.27 -10.94
C ASN A 224 -15.99 -5.07 -12.02
N PRO A 225 -16.69 -5.57 -13.10
CA PRO A 225 -16.05 -6.36 -14.13
C PRO A 225 -14.89 -5.66 -14.86
N MET A 226 -14.94 -4.34 -14.98
CA MET A 226 -13.87 -3.57 -15.61
C MET A 226 -12.62 -3.50 -14.72
N MET A 227 -12.79 -3.46 -13.39
CA MET A 227 -11.67 -3.48 -12.45
C MET A 227 -10.91 -4.80 -12.48
N LYS A 228 -11.56 -5.91 -12.82
CA LYS A 228 -10.91 -7.22 -13.00
C LYS A 228 -9.88 -7.24 -14.13
N ARG A 229 -10.01 -6.37 -15.14
CA ARG A 229 -9.03 -6.26 -16.25
C ARG A 229 -7.65 -5.80 -15.77
N PHE A 230 -7.57 -5.06 -14.65
CA PHE A 230 -6.29 -4.64 -14.08
C PHE A 230 -5.50 -5.77 -13.40
N GLN A 231 -6.11 -6.95 -13.22
CA GLN A 231 -5.42 -8.15 -12.73
C GLN A 231 -4.54 -8.76 -13.81
N ASP A 232 -4.99 -8.73 -15.07
CA ASP A 232 -4.40 -9.46 -16.19
C ASP A 232 -3.48 -8.63 -17.10
N ILE A 233 -3.10 -7.42 -16.68
CA ILE A 233 -2.19 -6.59 -17.48
C ILE A 233 -0.81 -7.26 -17.52
N LYS A 234 -0.66 -8.19 -18.44
CA LYS A 234 0.63 -8.52 -19.02
C LYS A 234 1.02 -7.31 -19.83
N MET A 235 2.03 -6.56 -19.37
CA MET A 235 2.61 -5.51 -20.21
C MET A 235 3.11 -6.17 -21.50
N LYS A 236 2.28 -6.15 -22.53
CA LYS A 236 2.71 -6.40 -23.90
C LYS A 236 3.43 -5.11 -24.32
N PHE A 237 4.70 -5.03 -24.01
CA PHE A 237 5.56 -4.13 -24.75
C PHE A 237 5.62 -4.70 -26.17
N GLY A 238 4.77 -4.15 -27.06
CA GLY A 238 4.84 -4.46 -28.47
C GLY A 238 6.25 -4.12 -28.93
N ARG A 239 6.99 -5.12 -29.38
CA ARG A 239 8.01 -4.94 -30.38
C ARG A 239 7.27 -5.04 -31.70
N ASP A 240 6.92 -3.94 -32.30
CA ASP A 240 6.75 -3.83 -33.75
C ASP A 240 8.12 -3.72 -34.38
#